data_e6e2f1b6e334867fc7b8685d3e44990c
#
_entry.id   e6e2f1b6e334867fc7b8685d3e44990c
#
_cell.length_a   1.000
_cell.length_b   1.000
_cell.length_c   1.000
_cell.angle_alpha   90.00
_cell.angle_beta   90.00
_cell.angle_gamma   90.00
#
_symmetry.space_group_name_H-M   'P 1'
#
loop_
_entity.id
_entity.type
_entity.pdbx_description
1 polymer ?
#
loop_
_entity_poly.entity_id
_entity_poly.type
_entity_poly.pdbx_seq_one_letter_code
_entity_poly.pdbx_strand_id
1 'polypeptide(L)'
;LITALLGSFQLIEGFADMGKKKFTLNSLLAITFIVCCVDGVFCLKQVRVPCCAAFSLEMLMSLWSAYQRRSTEMSQMNTMRKAIRLDGIVPYDNYLNGARGLLRKDGQVEDFMDHYAEVGKPEVQLNRYSLVAMFVAFAIGIAAFVLQMADGVMNAIVAGVQVTAVSLLAAVPATAFITVSRPFAILTRKLHDMGAVLCGWKSIEALKGKDAADAVARQIVIR
;
A
#
# COMPACT_ATOMS: atom_id res chain seq x y z
N LEU A 1 8.12 21.08 -0.74
CA LEU A 1 9.51 20.62 -0.82
C LEU A 1 9.89 19.74 0.39
N ILE A 2 9.68 20.19 1.63
CA ILE A 2 10.03 19.42 2.84
C ILE A 2 9.33 18.06 2.85
N THR A 3 8.05 18.00 2.56
CA THR A 3 7.28 16.75 2.48
C THR A 3 7.78 15.80 1.40
N ALA A 4 8.23 16.32 0.26
CA ALA A 4 8.82 15.52 -0.80
C ALA A 4 10.22 14.98 -0.41
N LEU A 5 11.01 15.76 0.33
CA LEU A 5 12.29 15.30 0.86
C LEU A 5 12.09 14.18 1.89
N LEU A 6 11.14 14.33 2.81
CA LEU A 6 10.82 13.30 3.79
C LEU A 6 10.25 12.02 3.12
N GLY A 7 9.46 12.17 2.06
CA GLY A 7 8.87 11.09 1.28
C GLY A 7 9.73 10.60 0.11
N SER A 8 10.99 11.04 0.01
CA SER A 8 11.88 10.73 -1.12
C SER A 8 12.01 9.23 -1.37
N PHE A 9 12.09 8.42 -0.31
CA PHE A 9 12.17 6.97 -0.43
C PHE A 9 10.96 6.37 -1.16
N GLN A 10 9.74 6.85 -0.85
CA GLN A 10 8.50 6.38 -1.48
C GLN A 10 8.40 6.83 -2.93
N LEU A 11 8.85 8.05 -3.23
CA LEU A 11 8.91 8.55 -4.60
C LEU A 11 9.91 7.74 -5.44
N ILE A 12 11.10 7.47 -4.90
CA ILE A 12 12.12 6.65 -5.56
C ILE A 12 11.60 5.22 -5.78
N GLU A 13 10.95 4.62 -4.77
CA GLU A 13 10.33 3.29 -4.91
C GLU A 13 9.25 3.32 -6.00
N GLY A 14 8.42 4.37 -6.04
CA GLY A 14 7.40 4.56 -7.07
C GLY A 14 7.99 4.65 -8.49
N PHE A 15 9.06 5.40 -8.68
CA PHE A 15 9.75 5.48 -9.98
C PHE A 15 10.45 4.17 -10.34
N ALA A 16 11.07 3.50 -9.38
CA ALA A 16 11.72 2.20 -9.59
C ALA A 16 10.71 1.11 -9.98
N ASP A 17 9.53 1.11 -9.38
CA ASP A 17 8.45 0.18 -9.73
C ASP A 17 7.92 0.43 -11.14
N MET A 18 7.80 1.71 -11.55
CA MET A 18 7.46 2.06 -12.93
C MET A 18 8.49 1.54 -13.93
N GLY A 19 9.78 1.67 -13.62
CA GLY A 19 10.86 1.10 -14.43
C GLY A 19 10.77 -0.41 -14.59
N LYS A 20 10.24 -1.11 -13.59
CA LYS A 20 9.99 -2.56 -13.60
C LYS A 20 8.62 -2.94 -14.21
N LYS A 21 7.92 -2.00 -14.84
CA LYS A 21 6.55 -2.15 -15.37
C LYS A 21 5.51 -2.61 -14.33
N LYS A 22 5.76 -2.31 -13.05
CA LYS A 22 4.84 -2.56 -11.95
C LYS A 22 4.24 -1.23 -11.53
N PHE A 23 2.94 -1.06 -11.74
CA PHE A 23 2.24 0.13 -11.27
C PHE A 23 1.72 -0.12 -9.86
N THR A 24 2.27 0.61 -8.91
CA THR A 24 1.90 0.55 -7.49
C THR A 24 1.25 1.86 -7.08
N LEU A 25 0.70 1.89 -5.86
CA LEU A 25 0.18 3.13 -5.29
C LEU A 25 1.28 4.20 -5.15
N ASN A 26 2.52 3.77 -4.87
CA ASN A 26 3.69 4.67 -4.83
C ASN A 26 4.03 5.24 -6.23
N SER A 27 3.81 4.45 -7.30
CA SER A 27 3.98 4.95 -8.68
C SER A 27 2.97 6.04 -9.01
N LEU A 28 1.72 5.84 -8.59
CA LEU A 28 0.67 6.86 -8.77
C LEU A 28 1.01 8.14 -7.99
N LEU A 29 1.49 8.01 -6.75
CA LEU A 29 1.95 9.14 -5.93
C LEU A 29 3.13 9.88 -6.59
N ALA A 30 4.08 9.16 -7.20
CA ALA A 30 5.21 9.75 -7.90
C ALA A 30 4.78 10.54 -9.15
N ILE A 31 3.83 10.03 -9.92
CA ILE A 31 3.25 10.77 -11.07
C ILE A 31 2.49 11.99 -10.59
N THR A 32 1.68 11.86 -9.53
CA THR A 32 0.95 12.98 -8.93
C THR A 32 1.91 14.07 -8.48
N PHE A 33 3.06 13.70 -7.91
CA PHE A 33 4.11 14.67 -7.55
C PHE A 33 4.60 15.49 -8.74
N ILE A 34 4.91 14.84 -9.87
CA ILE A 34 5.37 15.53 -11.08
C ILE A 34 4.30 16.50 -11.58
N VAL A 35 3.05 16.04 -11.68
CA VAL A 35 1.95 16.87 -12.18
C VAL A 35 1.68 18.04 -11.24
N CYS A 36 1.73 17.84 -9.92
CA CYS A 36 1.60 18.92 -8.94
C CYS A 36 2.75 19.92 -9.00
N CYS A 37 3.98 19.50 -9.32
CA CYS A 37 5.10 20.41 -9.54
C CYS A 37 4.88 21.28 -10.77
N VAL A 38 4.40 20.69 -11.88
CA VAL A 38 4.06 21.42 -13.11
C VAL A 38 2.92 22.40 -12.85
N ASP A 39 1.87 21.97 -12.16
CA ASP A 39 0.76 22.83 -11.75
C ASP A 39 1.24 24.00 -10.87
N GLY A 40 2.14 23.74 -9.92
CA GLY A 40 2.73 24.77 -9.08
C GLY A 40 3.48 25.86 -9.86
N VAL A 41 4.18 25.49 -10.94
CA VAL A 41 4.85 26.45 -11.82
C VAL A 41 3.83 27.34 -12.55
N PHE A 42 2.73 26.77 -13.03
CA PHE A 42 1.66 27.56 -13.65
C PHE A 42 0.93 28.46 -12.65
N CYS A 43 0.79 28.03 -11.40
CA CYS A 43 0.18 28.84 -10.33
C CYS A 43 0.99 30.11 -10.01
N LEU A 44 2.30 30.14 -10.26
CA LEU A 44 3.12 31.34 -10.08
C LEU A 44 2.76 32.44 -11.08
N LYS A 45 2.27 32.07 -12.27
CA LYS A 45 1.82 33.02 -13.29
C LYS A 45 0.36 33.44 -13.15
N GLN A 46 -0.44 32.53 -12.63
CA GLN A 46 -1.86 32.77 -12.36
C GLN A 46 -2.06 32.78 -10.84
N VAL A 47 -2.60 33.85 -10.28
CA VAL A 47 -2.81 33.97 -8.82
C VAL A 47 -3.90 33.01 -8.39
N ARG A 48 -3.54 31.73 -8.22
CA ARG A 48 -4.45 30.67 -7.73
C ARG A 48 -3.74 29.77 -6.71
N VAL A 49 -4.54 29.06 -5.93
CA VAL A 49 -4.00 28.12 -4.92
C VAL A 49 -3.49 26.86 -5.60
N PRO A 50 -2.21 26.48 -5.41
CA PRO A 50 -1.65 25.27 -5.98
C PRO A 50 -2.17 24.00 -5.26
N CYS A 51 -2.25 22.89 -5.97
CA CYS A 51 -2.65 21.57 -5.42
C CYS A 51 -1.59 20.96 -4.48
N CYS A 52 -0.47 21.64 -4.25
CA CYS A 52 0.64 21.16 -3.42
C CYS A 52 0.25 20.86 -1.96
N ALA A 53 -0.74 21.56 -1.41
CA ALA A 53 -1.22 21.32 -0.03
C ALA A 53 -1.89 19.94 0.09
N ALA A 54 -2.76 19.58 -0.86
CA ALA A 54 -3.41 18.28 -0.88
C ALA A 54 -2.38 17.16 -1.10
N PHE A 55 -1.43 17.36 -2.01
CA PHE A 55 -0.32 16.42 -2.20
C PHE A 55 0.50 16.23 -0.91
N SER A 56 0.74 17.30 -0.15
CA SER A 56 1.47 17.21 1.12
C SER A 56 0.73 16.35 2.14
N LEU A 57 -0.59 16.41 2.16
CA LEU A 57 -1.42 15.56 3.02
C LEU A 57 -1.34 14.09 2.58
N GLU A 58 -1.44 13.81 1.29
CA GLU A 58 -1.30 12.44 0.77
C GLU A 58 0.07 11.84 1.09
N MET A 59 1.14 12.62 0.91
CA MET A 59 2.49 12.20 1.27
C MET A 59 2.61 11.92 2.76
N LEU A 60 2.04 12.75 3.61
CA LEU A 60 2.03 12.53 5.07
C LEU A 60 1.32 11.20 5.41
N MET A 61 0.17 10.93 4.80
CA MET A 61 -0.59 9.69 5.03
C MET A 61 0.15 8.46 4.50
N SER A 62 0.84 8.59 3.39
CA SER A 62 1.71 7.54 2.86
C SER A 62 2.87 7.22 3.81
N LEU A 63 3.55 8.25 4.33
CA LEU A 63 4.61 8.11 5.35
C LEU A 63 4.09 7.46 6.63
N TRP A 64 2.91 7.87 7.09
CA TRP A 64 2.27 7.27 8.26
C TRP A 64 1.97 5.79 8.04
N SER A 65 1.45 5.41 6.88
CA SER A 65 1.22 4.01 6.51
C SER A 65 2.52 3.19 6.51
N ALA A 66 3.58 3.72 5.91
CA ALA A 66 4.89 3.08 5.90
C ALA A 66 5.46 2.92 7.32
N TYR A 67 5.32 3.93 8.17
CA TYR A 67 5.71 3.86 9.56
C TYR A 67 4.94 2.77 10.32
N GLN A 68 3.62 2.72 10.18
CA GLN A 68 2.80 1.68 10.82
C GLN A 68 3.22 0.28 10.39
N ARG A 69 3.46 0.06 9.10
CA ARG A 69 3.93 -1.22 8.57
C ARG A 69 5.26 -1.62 9.19
N ARG A 70 6.26 -0.73 9.15
CA ARG A 70 7.59 -1.00 9.72
C ARG A 70 7.54 -1.23 11.23
N SER A 71 6.74 -0.47 11.95
CA SER A 71 6.53 -0.65 13.39
C SER A 71 5.90 -2.00 13.70
N THR A 72 4.94 -2.44 12.87
CA THR A 72 4.29 -3.75 13.02
C THR A 72 5.27 -4.90 12.75
N GLU A 73 6.04 -4.84 11.67
CA GLU A 73 7.09 -5.80 11.34
C GLU A 73 8.14 -5.92 12.45
N MET A 74 8.58 -4.79 12.98
CA MET A 74 9.55 -4.73 14.09
C MET A 74 8.97 -5.37 15.36
N SER A 75 7.70 -5.10 15.67
CA SER A 75 7.00 -5.70 16.81
C SER A 75 6.92 -7.23 16.68
N GLN A 76 6.58 -7.72 15.49
CA GLN A 76 6.54 -9.15 15.19
C GLN A 76 7.90 -9.82 15.39
N MET A 77 8.95 -9.26 14.79
CA MET A 77 10.31 -9.76 14.95
C MET A 77 10.78 -9.75 16.39
N ASN A 78 10.43 -8.71 17.15
CA ASN A 78 10.81 -8.59 18.55
C ASN A 78 10.12 -9.66 19.41
N THR A 79 8.87 -9.98 19.08
CA THR A 79 8.11 -11.05 19.76
C THR A 79 8.71 -12.42 19.44
N MET A 80 9.01 -12.70 18.18
CA MET A 80 9.66 -13.95 17.80
C MET A 80 11.02 -14.12 18.47
N ARG A 81 11.81 -13.03 18.55
CA ARG A 81 13.12 -13.07 19.21
C ARG A 81 13.04 -13.35 20.72
N LYS A 82 12.00 -12.88 21.37
CA LYS A 82 11.77 -13.09 22.82
C LYS A 82 11.14 -14.44 23.14
N ALA A 83 10.61 -15.14 22.17
CA ALA A 83 9.97 -16.43 22.37
C ALA A 83 11.01 -17.49 22.73
N ILE A 84 10.74 -18.29 23.75
CA ILE A 84 11.59 -19.41 24.20
C ILE A 84 11.51 -20.56 23.17
N ARG A 85 10.32 -20.75 22.60
CA ARG A 85 10.03 -21.77 21.61
C ARG A 85 9.08 -21.19 20.56
N LEU A 86 9.34 -21.50 19.32
CA LEU A 86 8.49 -21.12 18.20
C LEU A 86 7.86 -22.40 17.65
N ASP A 87 6.55 -22.49 17.72
CA ASP A 87 5.79 -23.60 17.15
C ASP A 87 4.99 -23.12 15.95
N GLY A 88 5.08 -23.86 14.85
CA GLY A 88 4.32 -23.56 13.63
C GLY A 88 2.96 -24.24 13.64
N ILE A 89 1.94 -23.58 13.10
CA ILE A 89 0.65 -24.19 12.82
C ILE A 89 0.58 -24.51 11.34
N VAL A 90 0.38 -25.78 11.01
CA VAL A 90 0.30 -26.28 9.63
C VAL A 90 -1.08 -26.88 9.40
N PRO A 91 -1.72 -26.60 8.23
CA PRO A 91 -2.99 -27.27 7.91
C PRO A 91 -2.74 -28.77 7.68
N TYR A 92 -3.65 -29.56 8.19
CA TYR A 92 -3.65 -31.01 8.01
C TYR A 92 -4.94 -31.43 7.30
N ASP A 93 -4.80 -31.90 6.07
CA ASP A 93 -5.95 -32.18 5.20
C ASP A 93 -6.66 -33.52 5.50
N ASN A 94 -6.17 -34.31 6.44
CA ASN A 94 -6.69 -35.67 6.70
C ASN A 94 -7.01 -35.90 8.19
N TYR A 95 -7.59 -34.90 8.84
CA TYR A 95 -8.00 -35.02 10.24
C TYR A 95 -9.40 -35.63 10.30
N LEU A 96 -9.55 -36.80 11.02
CA LEU A 96 -10.80 -37.47 11.28
C LEU A 96 -11.88 -37.41 10.17
N ASN A 97 -11.95 -38.45 9.36
CA ASN A 97 -12.95 -38.61 8.28
C ASN A 97 -12.90 -37.57 7.15
N GLY A 98 -11.71 -37.09 6.82
CA GLY A 98 -11.53 -36.09 5.71
C GLY A 98 -11.82 -34.64 6.13
N ALA A 99 -12.07 -34.39 7.41
CA ALA A 99 -12.16 -33.03 7.91
C ALA A 99 -10.76 -32.39 7.94
N ARG A 100 -10.70 -31.11 7.61
CA ARG A 100 -9.47 -30.32 7.71
C ARG A 100 -9.24 -29.91 9.14
N GLY A 101 -8.03 -30.14 9.64
CA GLY A 101 -7.61 -29.79 10.98
C GLY A 101 -6.36 -28.92 10.98
N LEU A 102 -5.98 -28.47 12.16
CA LEU A 102 -4.76 -27.73 12.42
C LEU A 102 -3.80 -28.63 13.19
N LEU A 103 -2.62 -28.86 12.64
CA LEU A 103 -1.55 -29.57 13.33
C LEU A 103 -0.54 -28.55 13.86
N ARG A 104 -0.23 -28.64 15.15
CA ARG A 104 0.89 -27.95 15.74
C ARG A 104 2.17 -28.71 15.40
N LYS A 105 3.09 -28.07 14.69
CA LYS A 105 4.42 -28.61 14.42
C LYS A 105 5.38 -28.04 15.45
N ASP A 106 5.93 -28.90 16.28
CA ASP A 106 6.92 -28.53 17.30
C ASP A 106 8.26 -28.21 16.65
N GLY A 107 8.85 -27.07 17.00
CA GLY A 107 10.19 -26.66 16.56
C GLY A 107 10.16 -25.62 15.43
N GLN A 108 11.35 -25.27 14.95
CA GLN A 108 11.52 -24.32 13.85
C GLN A 108 10.78 -24.80 12.60
N VAL A 109 9.98 -23.90 12.03
CA VAL A 109 9.42 -24.12 10.70
C VAL A 109 10.58 -24.10 9.73
N GLU A 110 10.86 -25.24 9.08
CA GLU A 110 11.83 -25.31 8.00
C GLU A 110 11.50 -24.24 6.96
N ASP A 111 12.52 -23.55 6.45
CA ASP A 111 12.40 -22.49 5.42
C ASP A 111 11.58 -21.25 5.84
N PHE A 112 11.43 -20.99 7.15
CA PHE A 112 10.68 -19.81 7.63
C PHE A 112 11.21 -18.50 7.05
N MET A 113 12.53 -18.34 6.95
CA MET A 113 13.15 -17.11 6.44
C MET A 113 12.90 -16.92 4.93
N ASP A 114 12.89 -18.00 4.17
CA ASP A 114 12.63 -17.95 2.73
C ASP A 114 11.16 -17.61 2.46
N HIS A 115 10.22 -18.19 3.23
CA HIS A 115 8.82 -17.86 3.16
C HIS A 115 8.50 -16.45 3.72
N TYR A 116 9.29 -15.96 4.67
CA TYR A 116 9.15 -14.59 5.19
C TYR A 116 9.53 -13.55 4.14
N ALA A 117 10.50 -13.83 3.28
CA ALA A 117 10.87 -12.96 2.16
C ALA A 117 9.75 -12.83 1.11
N GLU A 118 8.88 -13.83 0.99
CA GLU A 118 7.71 -13.83 0.10
C GLU A 118 6.48 -13.12 0.68
N VAL A 119 6.57 -12.54 1.87
CA VAL A 119 5.49 -11.79 2.51
C VAL A 119 5.04 -10.65 1.59
N GLY A 120 3.87 -10.83 0.98
CA GLY A 120 3.32 -9.85 0.06
C GLY A 120 3.07 -8.50 0.74
N LYS A 121 3.28 -7.42 0.01
CA LYS A 121 2.89 -6.08 0.47
C LYS A 121 1.35 -5.98 0.44
N PRO A 122 0.71 -5.41 1.47
CA PRO A 122 -0.75 -5.24 1.50
C PRO A 122 -1.28 -4.40 0.33
N GLU A 123 -0.44 -3.55 -0.23
CA GLU A 123 -0.76 -2.62 -1.31
C GLU A 123 -0.91 -3.30 -2.69
N VAL A 124 -0.52 -4.57 -2.83
CA VAL A 124 -0.62 -5.31 -4.11
C VAL A 124 -2.06 -5.35 -4.66
N GLN A 125 -3.06 -5.38 -3.78
CA GLN A 125 -4.46 -5.35 -4.20
C GLN A 125 -4.87 -4.02 -4.85
N LEU A 126 -4.19 -2.93 -4.50
CA LEU A 126 -4.43 -1.59 -5.04
C LEU A 126 -3.66 -1.33 -6.35
N ASN A 127 -2.76 -2.23 -6.77
CA ASN A 127 -1.94 -2.01 -7.97
C ASN A 127 -2.80 -1.93 -9.25
N ARG A 128 -3.82 -2.77 -9.38
CA ARG A 128 -4.74 -2.70 -10.53
C ARG A 128 -5.56 -1.42 -10.53
N TYR A 129 -6.02 -1.02 -9.34
CA TYR A 129 -6.73 0.23 -9.16
C TYR A 129 -5.87 1.44 -9.55
N SER A 130 -4.61 1.51 -9.09
CA SER A 130 -3.71 2.63 -9.37
C SER A 130 -3.47 2.83 -10.86
N LEU A 131 -3.34 1.74 -11.62
CA LEU A 131 -3.18 1.81 -13.07
C LEU A 131 -4.43 2.37 -13.76
N VAL A 132 -5.61 1.84 -13.43
CA VAL A 132 -6.88 2.33 -14.01
C VAL A 132 -7.13 3.78 -13.63
N ALA A 133 -6.93 4.13 -12.37
CA ALA A 133 -7.12 5.49 -11.87
C ALA A 133 -6.21 6.52 -12.56
N MET A 134 -4.96 6.13 -12.84
CA MET A 134 -4.02 6.97 -13.61
C MET A 134 -4.56 7.26 -15.02
N PHE A 135 -4.98 6.24 -15.76
CA PHE A 135 -5.50 6.44 -17.13
C PHE A 135 -6.77 7.30 -17.13
N VAL A 136 -7.68 7.06 -16.18
CA VAL A 136 -8.91 7.85 -16.05
C VAL A 136 -8.58 9.32 -15.74
N ALA A 137 -7.64 9.59 -14.83
CA ALA A 137 -7.25 10.95 -14.49
C ALA A 137 -6.65 11.71 -15.69
N PHE A 138 -5.78 11.06 -16.47
CA PHE A 138 -5.24 11.66 -17.69
C PHE A 138 -6.31 11.87 -18.76
N ALA A 139 -7.24 10.94 -18.94
CA ALA A 139 -8.35 11.09 -19.87
C ALA A 139 -9.23 12.29 -19.52
N ILE A 140 -9.54 12.50 -18.23
CA ILE A 140 -10.28 13.67 -17.74
C ILE A 140 -9.50 14.97 -18.01
N GLY A 141 -8.18 14.96 -17.77
CA GLY A 141 -7.32 16.10 -18.06
C GLY A 141 -7.26 16.46 -19.55
N ILE A 142 -7.18 15.46 -20.42
CA ILE A 142 -7.22 15.65 -21.89
C ILE A 142 -8.59 16.21 -22.30
N ALA A 143 -9.67 15.70 -21.75
CA ALA A 143 -11.01 16.24 -22.02
C ALA A 143 -11.13 17.71 -21.60
N ALA A 144 -10.60 18.08 -20.43
CA ALA A 144 -10.58 19.48 -19.99
C ALA A 144 -9.74 20.37 -20.91
N PHE A 145 -8.58 19.87 -21.37
CA PHE A 145 -7.75 20.57 -22.35
C PHE A 145 -8.51 20.85 -23.65
N VAL A 146 -9.18 19.84 -24.20
CA VAL A 146 -9.96 19.98 -25.46
C VAL A 146 -11.11 20.96 -25.31
N LEU A 147 -11.86 20.89 -24.20
CA LEU A 147 -12.98 21.78 -23.93
C LEU A 147 -12.55 23.25 -23.81
N GLN A 148 -11.37 23.50 -23.24
CA GLN A 148 -10.85 24.85 -23.05
C GLN A 148 -10.08 25.40 -24.25
N MET A 149 -9.96 24.62 -25.34
CA MET A 149 -9.18 25.01 -26.51
C MET A 149 -9.75 26.28 -27.25
N ALA A 150 -11.06 26.49 -27.11
CA ALA A 150 -11.75 27.66 -27.63
C ALA A 150 -11.29 28.97 -26.97
N ASP A 151 -10.85 28.94 -25.71
CA ASP A 151 -10.43 30.11 -24.93
C ASP A 151 -8.92 30.41 -25.06
N GLY A 152 -8.23 29.70 -25.96
CA GLY A 152 -6.82 29.85 -26.25
C GLY A 152 -5.95 28.72 -25.70
N VAL A 153 -4.91 28.38 -26.47
CA VAL A 153 -4.02 27.22 -26.23
C VAL A 153 -3.38 27.25 -24.84
N MET A 154 -2.93 28.42 -24.38
CA MET A 154 -2.29 28.54 -23.06
C MET A 154 -3.28 28.25 -21.92
N ASN A 155 -4.50 28.78 -22.03
CA ASN A 155 -5.54 28.51 -21.02
C ASN A 155 -5.94 27.03 -21.01
N ALA A 156 -6.03 26.41 -22.17
CA ALA A 156 -6.31 24.99 -22.32
C ALA A 156 -5.23 24.11 -21.65
N ILE A 157 -3.94 24.44 -21.84
CA ILE A 157 -2.82 23.72 -21.20
C ILE A 157 -2.94 23.83 -19.67
N VAL A 158 -3.14 25.03 -19.15
CA VAL A 158 -3.24 25.26 -17.70
C VAL A 158 -4.44 24.52 -17.12
N ALA A 159 -5.60 24.59 -17.78
CA ALA A 159 -6.80 23.86 -17.35
C ALA A 159 -6.61 22.35 -17.38
N GLY A 160 -6.01 21.82 -18.45
CA GLY A 160 -5.69 20.39 -18.58
C GLY A 160 -4.78 19.89 -17.47
N VAL A 161 -3.70 20.61 -17.17
CA VAL A 161 -2.75 20.26 -16.09
C VAL A 161 -3.44 20.34 -14.72
N GLN A 162 -4.20 21.40 -14.47
CA GLN A 162 -4.92 21.55 -13.19
C GLN A 162 -5.93 20.43 -12.96
N VAL A 163 -6.76 20.12 -13.94
CA VAL A 163 -7.77 19.07 -13.84
C VAL A 163 -7.12 17.71 -13.71
N THR A 164 -5.99 17.47 -14.40
CA THR A 164 -5.21 16.24 -14.21
C THR A 164 -4.66 16.14 -12.79
N ALA A 165 -4.09 17.23 -12.24
CA ALA A 165 -3.58 17.25 -10.87
C ALA A 165 -4.70 16.94 -9.85
N VAL A 166 -5.84 17.61 -9.96
CA VAL A 166 -7.00 17.38 -9.06
C VAL A 166 -7.54 15.96 -9.21
N SER A 167 -7.64 15.44 -10.44
CA SER A 167 -8.12 14.08 -10.69
C SER A 167 -7.19 13.02 -10.13
N LEU A 168 -5.87 13.20 -10.24
CA LEU A 168 -4.88 12.32 -9.65
C LEU A 168 -4.94 12.34 -8.11
N LEU A 169 -5.05 13.53 -7.50
CA LEU A 169 -5.21 13.69 -6.06
C LEU A 169 -6.52 13.04 -5.56
N ALA A 170 -7.60 13.15 -6.32
CA ALA A 170 -8.85 12.48 -5.99
C ALA A 170 -8.77 10.95 -6.16
N ALA A 171 -7.96 10.48 -7.12
CA ALA A 171 -7.75 9.07 -7.40
C ALA A 171 -6.91 8.37 -6.32
N VAL A 172 -6.04 9.11 -5.62
CA VAL A 172 -5.26 8.63 -4.46
C VAL A 172 -5.80 9.32 -3.20
N PRO A 173 -6.96 8.91 -2.67
CA PRO A 173 -7.40 9.52 -1.42
C PRO A 173 -6.37 9.23 -0.34
N ALA A 174 -5.98 10.25 0.42
CA ALA A 174 -5.01 10.17 1.50
C ALA A 174 -5.29 9.00 2.47
N THR A 175 -6.54 8.61 2.59
CA THR A 175 -7.02 7.47 3.39
C THR A 175 -6.68 6.11 2.80
N ALA A 176 -6.45 5.99 1.47
CA ALA A 176 -6.17 4.70 0.83
C ALA A 176 -4.94 4.00 1.42
N PHE A 177 -3.90 4.78 1.75
CA PHE A 177 -2.70 4.25 2.39
C PHE A 177 -2.98 3.66 3.77
N ILE A 178 -3.86 4.30 4.55
CA ILE A 178 -4.18 3.89 5.94
C ILE A 178 -5.20 2.76 5.96
N THR A 179 -6.12 2.73 5.00
CA THR A 179 -7.20 1.74 4.94
C THR A 179 -6.70 0.30 4.95
N VAL A 180 -5.54 0.06 4.40
CA VAL A 180 -4.93 -1.29 4.36
C VAL A 180 -3.98 -1.51 5.53
N SER A 181 -3.13 -0.54 5.86
CA SER A 181 -2.10 -0.72 6.89
C SER A 181 -2.66 -0.77 8.31
N ARG A 182 -3.70 0.01 8.61
CA ARG A 182 -4.26 0.11 9.96
C ARG A 182 -5.00 -1.15 10.43
N PRO A 183 -5.89 -1.77 9.66
CA PRO A 183 -6.52 -3.05 10.04
C PRO A 183 -5.47 -4.15 10.27
N PHE A 184 -4.45 -4.21 9.41
CA PHE A 184 -3.35 -5.15 9.58
C PHE A 184 -2.60 -4.95 10.89
N ALA A 185 -2.26 -3.72 11.24
CA ALA A 185 -1.57 -3.39 12.49
C ALA A 185 -2.43 -3.72 13.72
N ILE A 186 -3.74 -3.47 13.66
CA ILE A 186 -4.67 -3.80 14.75
C ILE A 186 -4.79 -5.32 14.93
N LEU A 187 -4.95 -6.06 13.83
CA LEU A 187 -5.04 -7.52 13.85
C LEU A 187 -3.76 -8.13 14.42
N THR A 188 -2.61 -7.69 13.93
CA THR A 188 -1.31 -8.16 14.41
C THR A 188 -1.12 -7.90 15.91
N ARG A 189 -1.54 -6.73 16.39
CA ARG A 189 -1.47 -6.40 17.82
C ARG A 189 -2.35 -7.33 18.65
N LYS A 190 -3.59 -7.57 18.23
CA LYS A 190 -4.50 -8.51 18.93
C LYS A 190 -3.97 -9.94 18.97
N LEU A 191 -3.38 -10.40 17.86
CA LEU A 191 -2.75 -11.72 17.80
C LEU A 191 -1.53 -11.81 18.71
N HIS A 192 -0.74 -10.73 18.78
CA HIS A 192 0.40 -10.62 19.67
C HIS A 192 -0.01 -10.74 21.14
N ASP A 193 -1.09 -10.08 21.53
CA ASP A 193 -1.63 -10.16 22.90
C ASP A 193 -2.06 -11.61 23.25
N MET A 194 -2.45 -12.41 22.25
CA MET A 194 -2.76 -13.83 22.39
C MET A 194 -1.54 -14.76 22.28
N GLY A 195 -0.33 -14.19 22.09
CA GLY A 195 0.90 -14.95 21.92
C GLY A 195 1.10 -15.54 20.53
N ALA A 196 0.37 -15.07 19.53
CA ALA A 196 0.49 -15.51 18.14
C ALA A 196 1.14 -14.41 17.26
N VAL A 197 1.93 -14.83 16.28
CA VAL A 197 2.56 -13.94 15.30
C VAL A 197 2.07 -14.27 13.91
N LEU A 198 1.57 -13.27 13.20
CA LEU A 198 1.09 -13.39 11.84
C LEU A 198 2.23 -13.08 10.86
N CYS A 199 2.66 -14.06 10.08
CA CYS A 199 3.74 -13.88 9.11
C CYS A 199 3.21 -13.29 7.79
N GLY A 200 3.01 -11.96 7.79
CA GLY A 200 2.78 -11.16 6.60
C GLY A 200 1.36 -11.10 6.04
N TRP A 201 1.23 -10.36 4.96
CA TRP A 201 -0.06 -10.10 4.31
C TRP A 201 -0.67 -11.32 3.60
N LYS A 202 0.15 -12.20 3.03
CA LYS A 202 -0.32 -13.44 2.41
C LYS A 202 -1.13 -14.33 3.36
N SER A 203 -0.86 -14.24 4.66
CA SER A 203 -1.63 -14.96 5.68
C SER A 203 -3.07 -14.46 5.75
N ILE A 204 -3.27 -13.15 5.66
CA ILE A 204 -4.61 -12.53 5.64
C ILE A 204 -5.33 -12.83 4.32
N GLU A 205 -4.60 -12.83 3.21
CA GLU A 205 -5.16 -13.16 1.90
C GLU A 205 -5.62 -14.62 1.84
N ALA A 206 -4.89 -15.53 2.49
CA ALA A 206 -5.29 -16.92 2.66
C ALA A 206 -6.53 -17.09 3.57
N LEU A 207 -6.80 -16.14 4.49
CA LEU A 207 -8.02 -16.08 5.30
C LEU A 207 -9.26 -15.66 4.50
N LYS A 208 -9.06 -14.97 3.38
CA LYS A 208 -10.16 -14.47 2.56
C LYS A 208 -10.83 -15.59 1.78
N GLY A 209 -12.03 -15.99 2.20
CA GLY A 209 -12.89 -16.91 1.46
C GLY A 209 -12.68 -18.42 1.75
N LYS A 210 -11.92 -18.75 2.79
CA LYS A 210 -11.81 -20.10 3.33
C LYS A 210 -12.25 -20.11 4.78
N ASP A 211 -12.69 -21.24 5.29
CA ASP A 211 -12.96 -21.40 6.72
C ASP A 211 -11.76 -20.91 7.52
N ALA A 212 -12.03 -20.09 8.54
CA ALA A 212 -11.00 -19.42 9.33
C ALA A 212 -9.90 -20.38 9.86
N ALA A 213 -10.25 -21.64 10.05
CA ALA A 213 -9.35 -22.72 10.44
C ALA A 213 -8.25 -23.00 9.38
N ASP A 214 -8.58 -22.96 8.10
CA ASP A 214 -7.66 -23.33 7.00
C ASP A 214 -6.58 -22.26 6.75
N ALA A 215 -6.90 -21.04 7.11
CA ALA A 215 -6.05 -19.90 6.79
C ALA A 215 -5.11 -19.51 7.95
N VAL A 216 -5.57 -19.68 9.18
CA VAL A 216 -4.75 -19.52 10.40
C VAL A 216 -3.62 -20.56 10.41
N ALA A 217 -3.84 -21.69 9.77
CA ALA A 217 -2.93 -22.83 9.78
C ALA A 217 -1.62 -22.64 9.03
N ARG A 218 -1.57 -21.77 8.02
CA ARG A 218 -0.39 -21.74 7.16
C ARG A 218 0.72 -20.81 7.64
N GLN A 219 0.45 -19.89 8.55
CA GLN A 219 1.42 -18.84 8.88
C GLN A 219 1.31 -18.25 10.29
N ILE A 220 0.72 -18.93 11.25
CA ILE A 220 0.74 -18.49 12.63
C ILE A 220 1.80 -19.26 13.41
N VAL A 221 2.72 -18.52 14.00
CA VAL A 221 3.69 -19.05 14.96
C VAL A 221 3.13 -18.75 16.36
N ILE A 222 2.85 -19.80 17.12
CA ILE A 222 2.35 -19.67 18.51
C ILE A 222 3.53 -19.77 19.46
N ARG A 223 3.50 -18.93 20.49
CA ARG A 223 4.47 -18.88 21.58
C ARG A 223 4.22 -19.97 22.61
#